data_fc2774fa1cb691f0131c5e3a82faa9e5
#
_entry.id   fc2774fa1cb691f0131c5e3a82faa9e5
#
_cell.length_a   1.000
_cell.length_b   1.000
_cell.length_c   1.000
_cell.angle_alpha   90.00
_cell.angle_beta   90.00
_cell.angle_gamma   90.00
#
_symmetry.space_group_name_H-M   'P 1'
#
loop_
_entity.id
_entity.type
_entity.pdbx_description
1 polymer ?
#
loop_
_entity_poly.entity_id
_entity_poly.type
_entity_poly.pdbx_seq_one_letter_code
_entity_poly.pdbx_strand_id
1 'polypeptide(L)'
;MRTIRIYLAGGMGKFGKDNFEESNKWRKYCEDILKRYDWNCHLEVINPNSYFNFLDKPPRYSSEREVMEFDINKVRNSDLIICNFNDPKSLGTMAELAIAYERRIPVIGLNEDFDELHPWQIEMCTRIFNNIDEMLDYVEDFYLT
;
A
#
# COMPACT_ATOMS: atom_id res chain seq x y z
N MET A 1 -17.09 -1.99 17.91
CA MET A 1 -16.86 -2.38 16.49
C MET A 1 -15.36 -2.43 16.23
N ARG A 2 -14.91 -3.51 15.60
CA ARG A 2 -13.50 -3.71 15.26
C ARG A 2 -13.05 -2.71 14.20
N THR A 3 -11.82 -2.20 14.34
CA THR A 3 -11.19 -1.37 13.30
C THR A 3 -10.21 -2.23 12.52
N ILE A 4 -10.29 -2.15 11.19
CA ILE A 4 -9.33 -2.79 10.28
C ILE A 4 -8.61 -1.68 9.51
N ARG A 5 -7.27 -1.70 9.56
CA ARG A 5 -6.41 -0.74 8.87
C ARG A 5 -5.67 -1.42 7.75
N ILE A 6 -5.85 -0.89 6.54
CA ILE A 6 -5.19 -1.39 5.32
C ILE A 6 -4.27 -0.31 4.79
N TYR A 7 -2.97 -0.62 4.70
CA TYR A 7 -1.97 0.29 4.16
C TYR A 7 -1.69 -0.04 2.70
N LEU A 8 -1.63 1.00 1.86
CA LEU A 8 -1.40 0.85 0.42
C LEU A 8 0.06 1.18 0.09
N ALA A 9 0.89 0.13 0.00
CA ALA A 9 2.30 0.23 -0.33
C ALA A 9 2.53 0.14 -1.84
N GLY A 10 3.57 0.80 -2.32
CA GLY A 10 3.95 0.75 -3.74
C GLY A 10 4.85 1.91 -4.10
N GLY A 11 5.42 1.90 -5.30
CA GLY A 11 6.25 2.98 -5.80
C GLY A 11 5.51 4.31 -5.82
N MET A 12 6.19 5.37 -5.37
CA MET A 12 5.60 6.70 -5.18
C MET A 12 5.85 7.63 -6.36
N GLY A 13 6.25 7.13 -7.49
CA GLY A 13 6.56 7.99 -8.62
C GLY A 13 7.95 8.58 -8.49
N LYS A 14 8.93 7.86 -9.00
CA LYS A 14 10.32 8.23 -8.82
C LYS A 14 10.81 9.44 -9.64
N PHE A 15 9.98 9.96 -10.54
CA PHE A 15 10.43 10.97 -11.50
C PHE A 15 9.46 12.14 -11.66
N GLY A 16 8.92 12.67 -10.58
CA GLY A 16 8.16 13.90 -10.60
C GLY A 16 6.67 13.76 -10.70
N LYS A 17 6.02 14.84 -11.12
CA LYS A 17 4.58 15.05 -11.02
C LYS A 17 3.72 13.99 -11.71
N ASP A 18 4.05 13.63 -12.95
CA ASP A 18 3.24 12.70 -13.73
C ASP A 18 3.23 11.32 -13.09
N ASN A 19 4.38 10.89 -12.59
CA ASN A 19 4.51 9.62 -11.90
C ASN A 19 3.81 9.62 -10.53
N PHE A 20 3.77 10.76 -9.87
CA PHE A 20 3.05 10.89 -8.61
C PHE A 20 1.54 10.69 -8.84
N GLU A 21 0.97 11.36 -9.84
CA GLU A 21 -0.45 11.21 -10.17
C GLU A 21 -0.78 9.77 -10.54
N GLU A 22 0.03 9.15 -11.37
CA GLU A 22 -0.16 7.75 -11.78
C GLU A 22 -0.02 6.80 -10.60
N SER A 23 0.96 7.03 -9.73
CA SER A 23 1.16 6.19 -8.53
C SER A 23 0.02 6.32 -7.54
N ASN A 24 -0.71 7.44 -7.56
CA ASN A 24 -1.85 7.66 -6.68
C ASN A 24 -3.15 7.07 -7.21
N LYS A 25 -3.24 6.84 -8.50
CA LYS A 25 -4.47 6.41 -9.18
C LYS A 25 -4.96 5.05 -8.68
N TRP A 26 -4.09 4.08 -8.60
CA TRP A 26 -4.45 2.75 -8.11
C TRP A 26 -4.84 2.78 -6.62
N ARG A 27 -4.20 3.67 -5.85
CA ARG A 27 -4.53 3.83 -4.43
C ARG A 27 -5.94 4.39 -4.24
N LYS A 28 -6.28 5.41 -5.01
CA LYS A 28 -7.63 5.97 -5.00
C LYS A 28 -8.67 4.94 -5.41
N TYR A 29 -8.37 4.14 -6.42
CA TYR A 29 -9.25 3.07 -6.85
C TYR A 29 -9.51 2.06 -5.74
N CYS A 30 -8.46 1.62 -5.04
CA CYS A 30 -8.59 0.72 -3.90
C CYS A 30 -9.45 1.33 -2.79
N GLU A 31 -9.20 2.60 -2.45
CA GLU A 31 -10.01 3.29 -1.44
C GLU A 31 -11.49 3.30 -1.83
N ASP A 32 -11.80 3.69 -3.06
CA ASP A 32 -13.18 3.83 -3.53
C ASP A 32 -13.90 2.49 -3.53
N ILE A 33 -13.25 1.44 -4.00
CA ILE A 33 -13.84 0.10 -4.03
C ILE A 33 -14.05 -0.44 -2.63
N LEU A 34 -13.05 -0.39 -1.77
CA LEU A 34 -13.14 -0.97 -0.43
C LEU A 34 -14.11 -0.22 0.47
N LYS A 35 -14.32 1.07 0.23
CA LYS A 35 -15.23 1.90 1.02
C LYS A 35 -16.67 1.95 0.48
N ARG A 36 -16.96 1.25 -0.61
CA ARG A 36 -18.31 1.29 -1.22
C ARG A 36 -19.39 0.59 -0.39
N TYR A 37 -18.99 -0.30 0.53
CA TYR A 37 -19.90 -1.04 1.39
C TYR A 37 -19.71 -0.69 2.87
N ASP A 38 -20.76 -0.84 3.64
CA ASP A 38 -20.68 -0.82 5.09
C ASP A 38 -20.29 -2.22 5.57
N TRP A 39 -19.01 -2.37 5.89
CA TRP A 39 -18.50 -3.63 6.42
C TRP A 39 -18.86 -3.76 7.91
N ASN A 40 -18.81 -4.97 8.43
CA ASN A 40 -19.03 -5.23 9.85
C ASN A 40 -17.77 -4.86 10.68
N CYS A 41 -17.14 -3.76 10.29
CA CYS A 41 -15.94 -3.21 10.93
C CYS A 41 -15.83 -1.74 10.55
N HIS A 42 -15.04 -1.00 11.34
CA HIS A 42 -14.62 0.33 10.93
C HIS A 42 -13.38 0.18 10.04
N LEU A 43 -13.48 0.56 8.79
CA LEU A 43 -12.40 0.41 7.82
C LEU A 43 -11.63 1.72 7.64
N GLU A 44 -10.31 1.66 7.84
CA GLU A 44 -9.39 2.72 7.51
C GLU A 44 -8.49 2.24 6.37
N VAL A 45 -8.54 2.92 5.23
CA VAL A 45 -7.63 2.67 4.11
C VAL A 45 -6.60 3.80 4.11
N ILE A 46 -5.33 3.44 4.30
CA ILE A 46 -4.25 4.41 4.47
C ILE A 46 -3.51 4.56 3.15
N ASN A 47 -3.74 5.70 2.51
CA ASN A 47 -3.02 6.13 1.31
C ASN A 47 -1.92 7.12 1.77
N PRO A 48 -0.64 6.72 1.76
CA PRO A 48 0.42 7.60 2.24
C PRO A 48 0.52 8.91 1.46
N ASN A 49 0.09 8.93 0.20
CA ASN A 49 0.07 10.15 -0.62
C ASN A 49 -0.92 11.20 -0.10
N SER A 50 -1.87 10.82 0.74
CA SER A 50 -2.83 11.76 1.34
C SER A 50 -2.20 12.60 2.44
N TYR A 51 -1.10 12.15 3.02
CA TYR A 51 -0.43 12.82 4.14
C TYR A 51 0.77 13.65 3.68
N PHE A 52 1.55 13.15 2.73
CA PHE A 52 2.76 13.79 2.26
C PHE A 52 2.73 13.92 0.74
N ASN A 53 2.48 15.14 0.28
CA ASN A 53 2.48 15.45 -1.14
C ASN A 53 3.71 16.30 -1.43
N PHE A 54 4.71 15.73 -2.10
CA PHE A 54 5.94 16.45 -2.43
C PHE A 54 5.73 17.60 -3.44
N LEU A 55 4.52 17.71 -3.99
CA LEU A 55 4.14 18.85 -4.83
C LEU A 55 3.70 20.06 -4.03
N ASP A 56 3.46 19.91 -2.72
CA ASP A 56 3.10 21.02 -1.83
C ASP A 56 4.27 22.01 -1.71
N LYS A 57 3.93 23.30 -1.69
CA LYS A 57 4.92 24.37 -1.53
C LYS A 57 4.42 25.38 -0.52
N PRO A 58 5.05 25.49 0.67
CA PRO A 58 6.17 24.65 1.12
C PRO A 58 5.73 23.23 1.44
N PRO A 59 6.66 22.26 1.42
CA PRO A 59 6.33 20.91 1.80
C PRO A 59 5.94 20.82 3.28
N ARG A 60 5.10 19.86 3.63
CA ARG A 60 4.61 19.66 5.00
C ARG A 60 5.63 19.01 5.93
N TYR A 61 6.76 18.63 5.41
CA TYR A 61 7.80 17.93 6.17
C TYR A 61 9.16 18.64 5.98
N SER A 62 10.02 18.49 6.98
CA SER A 62 11.35 19.10 6.98
C SER A 62 12.44 18.13 6.52
N SER A 63 12.21 16.84 6.60
CA SER A 63 13.21 15.82 6.22
C SER A 63 12.53 14.53 5.74
N GLU A 64 13.27 13.80 4.92
CA GLU A 64 12.81 12.48 4.46
C GLU A 64 12.65 11.50 5.64
N ARG A 65 13.39 11.69 6.73
CA ARG A 65 13.25 10.87 7.93
C ARG A 65 11.85 10.99 8.52
N GLU A 66 11.27 12.17 8.53
CA GLU A 66 9.89 12.38 9.02
C GLU A 66 8.89 11.56 8.20
N VAL A 67 9.02 11.57 6.87
CA VAL A 67 8.16 10.80 5.97
C VAL A 67 8.34 9.31 6.22
N MET A 68 9.58 8.85 6.25
CA MET A 68 9.91 7.45 6.49
C MET A 68 9.34 6.94 7.83
N GLU A 69 9.56 7.68 8.90
CA GLU A 69 9.07 7.28 10.23
C GLU A 69 7.55 7.25 10.31
N PHE A 70 6.88 8.20 9.65
CA PHE A 70 5.43 8.24 9.58
C PHE A 70 4.89 7.01 8.84
N ASP A 71 5.43 6.73 7.64
CA ASP A 71 4.97 5.62 6.83
C ASP A 71 5.22 4.28 7.52
N ILE A 72 6.41 4.09 8.08
CA ILE A 72 6.74 2.87 8.82
C ILE A 72 5.82 2.68 10.03
N ASN A 73 5.51 3.76 10.75
CA ASN A 73 4.57 3.69 11.86
C ASN A 73 3.18 3.25 11.40
N LYS A 74 2.72 3.75 10.27
CA LYS A 74 1.44 3.35 9.69
C LYS A 74 1.45 1.88 9.27
N VAL A 75 2.54 1.41 8.67
CA VAL A 75 2.70 -0.01 8.33
C VAL A 75 2.60 -0.88 9.59
N ARG A 76 3.34 -0.52 10.64
CA ARG A 76 3.35 -1.28 11.89
C ARG A 76 1.99 -1.39 12.55
N ASN A 77 1.14 -0.39 12.37
CA ASN A 77 -0.18 -0.35 13.00
C ASN A 77 -1.30 -0.79 12.06
N SER A 78 -0.95 -1.36 10.91
CA SER A 78 -1.92 -1.88 9.96
C SER A 78 -2.21 -3.36 10.21
N ASP A 79 -3.39 -3.78 9.81
CA ASP A 79 -3.83 -5.18 9.90
C ASP A 79 -3.55 -5.93 8.60
N LEU A 80 -3.41 -5.20 7.50
CA LEU A 80 -3.19 -5.73 6.16
C LEU A 80 -2.44 -4.72 5.33
N ILE A 81 -1.51 -5.20 4.51
CA ILE A 81 -0.82 -4.38 3.51
C ILE A 81 -1.27 -4.85 2.13
N ILE A 82 -1.68 -3.91 1.29
CA ILE A 82 -1.81 -4.13 -0.14
C ILE A 82 -0.57 -3.53 -0.78
N CYS A 83 0.21 -4.35 -1.46
CA CYS A 83 1.47 -3.93 -2.08
C CYS A 83 1.38 -4.00 -3.58
N ASN A 84 1.45 -2.86 -4.25
CA ASN A 84 1.52 -2.81 -5.71
C ASN A 84 2.98 -2.82 -6.17
N PHE A 85 3.37 -3.87 -6.91
CA PHE A 85 4.71 -4.00 -7.48
C PHE A 85 4.84 -3.22 -8.80
N ASN A 86 4.29 -2.01 -8.83
CA ASN A 86 4.40 -1.10 -9.99
C ASN A 86 5.82 -0.61 -10.22
N ASP A 87 6.65 -0.63 -9.18
CA ASP A 87 8.09 -0.42 -9.25
C ASP A 87 8.77 -1.45 -8.35
N PRO A 88 9.07 -2.66 -8.88
CA PRO A 88 9.65 -3.74 -8.05
C PRO A 88 11.01 -3.41 -7.45
N LYS A 89 11.67 -2.36 -7.93
CA LYS A 89 12.98 -1.92 -7.43
C LYS A 89 12.87 -0.82 -6.38
N SER A 90 11.66 -0.41 -6.00
CA SER A 90 11.45 0.61 -4.98
C SER A 90 11.98 0.14 -3.63
N LEU A 91 13.00 0.83 -3.11
CA LEU A 91 13.61 0.50 -1.82
C LEU A 91 12.65 0.76 -0.66
N GLY A 92 11.90 1.86 -0.73
CA GLY A 92 10.92 2.19 0.30
C GLY A 92 9.84 1.13 0.42
N THR A 93 9.33 0.64 -0.70
CA THR A 93 8.35 -0.43 -0.74
C THR A 93 8.91 -1.71 -0.12
N MET A 94 10.17 -2.05 -0.44
CA MET A 94 10.81 -3.24 0.12
C MET A 94 11.00 -3.13 1.63
N ALA A 95 11.35 -1.96 2.13
CA ALA A 95 11.48 -1.73 3.56
C ALA A 95 10.13 -1.93 4.27
N GLU A 96 9.06 -1.37 3.71
CA GLU A 96 7.71 -1.53 4.24
C GLU A 96 7.28 -3.01 4.26
N LEU A 97 7.57 -3.72 3.19
CA LEU A 97 7.26 -5.14 3.05
C LEU A 97 7.98 -5.99 4.11
N ALA A 98 9.27 -5.73 4.32
CA ALA A 98 10.08 -6.44 5.30
C ALA A 98 9.58 -6.20 6.72
N ILE A 99 9.20 -4.97 7.04
CA ILE A 99 8.66 -4.62 8.34
C ILE A 99 7.31 -5.31 8.57
N ALA A 100 6.45 -5.31 7.56
CA ALA A 100 5.17 -6.01 7.64
C ALA A 100 5.37 -7.51 7.90
N TYR A 101 6.27 -8.13 7.17
CA TYR A 101 6.59 -9.55 7.35
C TYR A 101 7.10 -9.85 8.77
N GLU A 102 8.05 -9.06 9.26
CA GLU A 102 8.61 -9.23 10.61
C GLU A 102 7.54 -9.09 11.69
N ARG A 103 6.56 -8.24 11.47
CA ARG A 103 5.46 -8.03 12.42
C ARG A 103 4.27 -8.97 12.15
N ARG A 104 4.42 -9.91 11.26
CA ARG A 104 3.38 -10.90 10.90
C ARG A 104 2.08 -10.25 10.38
N ILE A 105 2.23 -9.14 9.68
CA ILE A 105 1.11 -8.49 9.02
C ILE A 105 1.00 -9.08 7.61
N PRO A 106 -0.16 -9.63 7.22
CA PRO A 106 -0.31 -10.19 5.88
C PRO A 106 -0.13 -9.14 4.81
N VAL A 107 0.47 -9.54 3.70
CA VAL A 107 0.68 -8.69 2.52
C VAL A 107 0.02 -9.35 1.33
N ILE A 108 -0.86 -8.63 0.66
CA ILE A 108 -1.48 -9.05 -0.59
C ILE A 108 -0.85 -8.22 -1.71
N GLY A 109 -0.20 -8.90 -2.64
CA GLY A 109 0.54 -8.25 -3.72
C GLY A 109 -0.27 -8.09 -4.99
N LEU A 110 0.07 -7.06 -5.75
CA LEU A 110 -0.46 -6.81 -7.08
C LEU A 110 0.71 -6.63 -8.05
N ASN A 111 0.76 -7.47 -9.08
CA ASN A 111 1.79 -7.46 -10.11
C ASN A 111 1.13 -7.50 -11.49
N GLU A 112 0.57 -6.36 -11.92
CA GLU A 112 -0.21 -6.26 -13.14
C GLU A 112 0.62 -6.44 -14.41
N ASP A 113 1.89 -6.05 -14.37
CA ASP A 113 2.78 -6.09 -15.52
C ASP A 113 3.56 -7.41 -15.63
N PHE A 114 3.29 -8.37 -14.76
CA PHE A 114 3.97 -9.65 -14.72
C PHE A 114 5.50 -9.52 -14.64
N ASP A 115 5.95 -8.51 -13.86
CA ASP A 115 7.39 -8.30 -13.64
C ASP A 115 8.01 -9.49 -12.91
N GLU A 116 9.29 -9.69 -13.17
CA GLU A 116 10.06 -10.67 -12.41
C GLU A 116 10.33 -10.10 -11.02
N LEU A 117 9.79 -10.75 -10.00
CA LEU A 117 9.97 -10.34 -8.61
C LEU A 117 11.11 -11.11 -7.97
N HIS A 118 11.82 -10.44 -7.06
CA HIS A 118 12.82 -11.09 -6.23
C HIS A 118 12.16 -12.18 -5.38
N PRO A 119 12.82 -13.35 -5.17
CA PRO A 119 12.25 -14.41 -4.33
C PRO A 119 11.76 -13.96 -2.97
N TRP A 120 12.43 -13.01 -2.34
CA TRP A 120 11.99 -12.48 -1.05
C TRP A 120 10.70 -11.67 -1.15
N GLN A 121 10.50 -10.97 -2.24
CA GLN A 121 9.24 -10.26 -2.48
C GLN A 121 8.08 -11.24 -2.54
N ILE A 122 8.28 -12.35 -3.22
CA ILE A 122 7.27 -13.41 -3.35
C ILE A 122 6.97 -14.03 -1.99
N GLU A 123 8.01 -14.37 -1.23
CA GLU A 123 7.85 -15.04 0.06
C GLU A 123 7.25 -14.14 1.14
N MET A 124 7.41 -12.84 1.05
CA MET A 124 6.83 -11.88 2.00
C MET A 124 5.34 -11.64 1.75
N CYS A 125 4.80 -12.10 0.63
CA CYS A 125 3.38 -11.94 0.30
C CYS A 125 2.61 -13.22 0.61
N THR A 126 1.44 -13.08 1.20
CA THR A 126 0.51 -14.19 1.37
C THR A 126 0.01 -14.67 0.03
N ARG A 127 -0.28 -13.74 -0.88
CA ARG A 127 -0.73 -14.05 -2.23
C ARG A 127 -0.45 -12.86 -3.15
N ILE A 128 -0.18 -13.14 -4.42
CA ILE A 128 0.08 -12.12 -5.45
C ILE A 128 -0.92 -12.29 -6.58
N PHE A 129 -1.56 -11.19 -6.95
CA PHE A 129 -2.54 -11.13 -8.03
C PHE A 129 -1.98 -10.35 -9.21
N ASN A 130 -2.51 -10.61 -10.40
CA ASN A 130 -2.17 -9.87 -11.62
C ASN A 130 -3.32 -8.95 -12.06
N ASN A 131 -4.43 -8.97 -11.36
CA ASN A 131 -5.62 -8.16 -11.66
C ASN A 131 -6.11 -7.51 -10.38
N ILE A 132 -6.29 -6.19 -10.42
CA ILE A 132 -6.64 -5.41 -9.22
C ILE A 132 -8.03 -5.77 -8.68
N ASP A 133 -8.99 -6.02 -9.56
CA ASP A 133 -10.34 -6.34 -9.12
C ASP A 133 -10.41 -7.71 -8.44
N GLU A 134 -9.70 -8.69 -8.96
CA GLU A 134 -9.58 -10.02 -8.32
C GLU A 134 -8.91 -9.89 -6.96
N MET A 135 -7.88 -9.06 -6.85
CA MET A 135 -7.19 -8.81 -5.59
C MET A 135 -8.14 -8.19 -4.56
N LEU A 136 -8.89 -7.17 -4.96
CA LEU A 136 -9.82 -6.50 -4.06
C LEU A 136 -10.97 -7.41 -3.63
N ASP A 137 -11.49 -8.24 -4.52
CA ASP A 137 -12.48 -9.26 -4.17
C ASP A 137 -11.95 -10.21 -3.11
N TYR A 138 -10.71 -10.66 -3.26
CA TYR A 138 -10.05 -11.52 -2.28
C TYR A 138 -9.91 -10.82 -0.92
N VAL A 139 -9.49 -9.56 -0.90
CA VAL A 139 -9.35 -8.77 0.32
C VAL A 139 -10.70 -8.65 1.03
N GLU A 140 -11.75 -8.35 0.28
CA GLU A 140 -13.09 -8.25 0.83
C GLU A 140 -13.55 -9.56 1.45
N ASP A 141 -13.37 -10.66 0.73
CA ASP A 141 -13.84 -11.98 1.17
C ASP A 141 -13.10 -12.50 2.40
N PHE A 142 -11.80 -12.30 2.48
CA PHE A 142 -10.97 -12.90 3.53
C PHE A 142 -10.67 -11.99 4.72
N TYR A 143 -10.80 -10.68 4.55
CA TYR A 143 -10.39 -9.73 5.59
C TYR A 143 -11.50 -8.80 6.07
N LEU A 144 -12.55 -8.59 5.30
CA LEU A 144 -13.58 -7.61 5.62
C LEU A 144 -14.95 -8.21 5.95
N THR A 145 -15.15 -9.46 5.70
CA THR A 145 -16.45 -10.14 6.01
C THR A 145 -16.49 -10.80 7.37
#